data_e31be415569de1da7485d5e52f364964
#
_entry.id   e31be415569de1da7485d5e52f364964
#
_cell.length_a   1.000
_cell.length_b   1.000
_cell.length_c   1.000
_cell.angle_alpha   90.00
_cell.angle_beta   90.00
_cell.angle_gamma   90.00
#
_symmetry.space_group_name_H-M   'P 1'
#
loop_
_entity.id
_entity.type
_entity.pdbx_description
1 polymer ?
#
loop_
_entity_poly.entity_id
_entity_poly.type
_entity_poly.pdbx_seq_one_letter_code
_entity_poly.pdbx_strand_id
1 'polypeptide(L)'
;MNDFGKYAYLIDEVCKTKNNKIGKTADNVRKILPVLIGWAKRGFTDKTYSDLSYEALGYKIYSGIGLPLGCVYSILEKLGKAENENIPNPNLLVNSKSQGIPSDGLSWVLNGYEGKSYEKKEEIKSQKNLRATTYKNWDWVLHMLGLKECVITDEETSDISKAFSGGFGGEGEEHKALKNFIASNPSVLKHKI
;
A
#
# COMPACT_ATOMS: atom_id res chain seq x y z
N MET A 1 -26.21 16.59 11.86
CA MET A 1 -25.12 17.20 11.04
C MET A 1 -24.50 16.09 10.20
N ASN A 2 -24.22 16.35 8.94
CA ASN A 2 -23.57 15.32 8.11
C ASN A 2 -22.06 15.42 8.35
N ASP A 3 -21.48 14.49 9.13
CA ASP A 3 -20.06 14.49 9.48
C ASP A 3 -19.17 13.84 8.40
N PHE A 4 -19.73 13.53 7.23
CA PHE A 4 -18.99 12.97 6.12
C PHE A 4 -17.84 13.90 5.70
N GLY A 5 -16.62 13.38 5.76
CA GLY A 5 -15.42 14.12 5.39
C GLY A 5 -14.99 15.18 6.41
N LYS A 6 -15.50 15.15 7.64
CA LYS A 6 -15.11 16.09 8.72
C LYS A 6 -13.58 16.21 8.86
N TYR A 7 -12.85 15.13 8.63
CA TYR A 7 -11.39 15.05 8.72
C TYR A 7 -10.69 14.78 7.39
N ALA A 8 -11.36 14.97 6.26
CA ALA A 8 -10.76 14.77 4.93
C ALA A 8 -9.47 15.58 4.73
N TYR A 9 -9.38 16.75 5.34
CA TYR A 9 -8.22 17.65 5.31
C TYR A 9 -6.95 17.00 5.89
N LEU A 10 -7.08 16.01 6.81
CA LEU A 10 -5.91 15.31 7.37
C LEU A 10 -5.07 14.60 6.32
N ILE A 11 -5.70 14.11 5.24
CA ILE A 11 -4.98 13.46 4.15
C ILE A 11 -4.03 14.45 3.49
N ASP A 12 -4.53 15.64 3.17
CA ASP A 12 -3.72 16.67 2.54
C ASP A 12 -2.67 17.24 3.51
N GLU A 13 -3.03 17.45 4.76
CA GLU A 13 -2.11 17.93 5.79
C GLU A 13 -0.93 17.00 6.00
N VAL A 14 -1.18 15.70 6.17
CA VAL A 14 -0.13 14.69 6.42
C VAL A 14 0.71 14.43 5.18
N CYS A 15 0.12 14.47 3.98
CA CYS A 15 0.80 14.17 2.73
C CYS A 15 1.49 15.38 2.10
N LYS A 16 1.46 16.56 2.72
CA LYS A 16 2.18 17.75 2.24
C LYS A 16 3.68 17.48 2.16
N THR A 17 4.27 17.87 1.03
CA THR A 17 5.73 17.91 0.89
C THR A 17 6.32 19.08 1.70
N LYS A 18 7.66 19.08 1.87
CA LYS A 18 8.38 20.20 2.50
C LYS A 18 8.08 21.58 1.86
N ASN A 19 7.60 21.59 0.62
CA ASN A 19 7.22 22.80 -0.12
C ASN A 19 5.69 23.07 -0.09
N ASN A 20 4.96 22.53 0.86
CA ASN A 20 3.50 22.69 1.00
C ASN A 20 2.67 22.26 -0.22
N LYS A 21 3.21 21.47 -1.13
CA LYS A 21 2.47 20.96 -2.28
C LYS A 21 1.77 19.65 -1.89
N ILE A 22 0.46 19.58 -2.14
CA ILE A 22 -0.30 18.34 -2.15
C ILE A 22 0.12 17.62 -3.42
N GLY A 23 0.71 16.43 -3.27
CA GLY A 23 1.25 15.70 -4.38
C GLY A 23 0.57 14.35 -4.56
N LYS A 24 1.09 13.58 -5.49
CA LYS A 24 0.66 12.21 -5.81
C LYS A 24 0.52 11.30 -4.58
N THR A 25 1.22 11.61 -3.47
CA THR A 25 1.12 10.84 -2.22
C THR A 25 -0.29 10.91 -1.61
N ALA A 26 -0.92 12.09 -1.58
CA ALA A 26 -2.29 12.25 -1.06
C ALA A 26 -3.31 11.48 -1.92
N ASP A 27 -3.17 11.54 -3.25
CA ASP A 27 -4.03 10.80 -4.18
C ASP A 27 -3.85 9.28 -4.00
N ASN A 28 -2.62 8.83 -3.82
CA ASN A 28 -2.33 7.42 -3.54
C ASN A 28 -2.95 6.99 -2.19
N VAL A 29 -2.86 7.80 -1.15
CA VAL A 29 -3.48 7.50 0.16
C VAL A 29 -4.99 7.36 0.04
N ARG A 30 -5.65 8.25 -0.71
CA ARG A 30 -7.11 8.17 -0.95
C ARG A 30 -7.55 6.88 -1.63
N LYS A 31 -6.66 6.24 -2.38
CA LYS A 31 -6.91 4.95 -3.05
C LYS A 31 -6.48 3.76 -2.19
N ILE A 32 -5.35 3.87 -1.51
CA ILE A 32 -4.75 2.79 -0.72
C ILE A 32 -5.56 2.51 0.57
N LEU A 33 -5.96 3.57 1.29
CA LEU A 33 -6.62 3.40 2.59
C LEU A 33 -7.96 2.65 2.49
N PRO A 34 -8.87 2.92 1.51
CA PRO A 34 -10.07 2.12 1.32
C PRO A 34 -9.80 0.64 1.04
N VAL A 35 -8.75 0.31 0.28
CA VAL A 35 -8.37 -1.08 0.00
C VAL A 35 -7.87 -1.78 1.27
N LEU A 36 -6.99 -1.13 2.04
CA LEU A 36 -6.51 -1.67 3.32
C LEU A 36 -7.64 -1.92 4.31
N ILE A 37 -8.60 -1.00 4.38
CA ILE A 37 -9.79 -1.16 5.23
C ILE A 37 -10.67 -2.31 4.70
N GLY A 38 -10.85 -2.42 3.40
CA GLY A 38 -11.55 -3.55 2.78
C GLY A 38 -10.90 -4.89 3.12
N TRP A 39 -9.58 -4.96 3.10
CA TRP A 39 -8.84 -6.17 3.52
C TRP A 39 -9.04 -6.47 5.01
N ALA A 40 -8.95 -5.45 5.87
CA ALA A 40 -9.19 -5.61 7.30
C ALA A 40 -10.60 -6.16 7.59
N LYS A 41 -11.63 -5.60 6.97
CA LYS A 41 -13.03 -6.04 7.12
C LYS A 41 -13.27 -7.49 6.66
N ARG A 42 -12.51 -7.94 5.64
CA ARG A 42 -12.59 -9.33 5.10
C ARG A 42 -11.65 -10.31 5.78
N GLY A 43 -10.81 -9.87 6.70
CA GLY A 43 -9.87 -10.72 7.42
C GLY A 43 -8.63 -11.13 6.59
N PHE A 44 -8.29 -10.41 5.52
CA PHE A 44 -7.10 -10.71 4.72
C PHE A 44 -5.84 -10.27 5.45
N THR A 45 -4.90 -11.19 5.63
CA THR A 45 -3.66 -10.97 6.40
C THR A 45 -2.38 -11.38 5.64
N ASP A 46 -2.54 -11.86 4.42
CA ASP A 46 -1.48 -12.44 3.58
C ASP A 46 -1.21 -11.67 2.29
N LYS A 47 -1.86 -10.53 2.12
CA LYS A 47 -1.72 -9.67 0.94
C LYS A 47 -0.33 -9.04 0.86
N THR A 48 0.15 -8.80 -0.37
CA THR A 48 1.48 -8.25 -0.62
C THR A 48 1.44 -6.77 -1.03
N TYR A 49 2.60 -6.10 -1.03
CA TYR A 49 2.74 -4.75 -1.60
C TYR A 49 2.32 -4.69 -3.07
N SER A 50 2.54 -5.76 -3.84
CA SER A 50 2.09 -5.84 -5.23
C SER A 50 0.57 -5.88 -5.34
N ASP A 51 -0.09 -6.69 -4.49
CA ASP A 51 -1.55 -6.76 -4.45
C ASP A 51 -2.15 -5.40 -4.12
N LEU A 52 -1.59 -4.71 -3.10
CA LEU A 52 -2.03 -3.37 -2.75
C LEU A 52 -1.87 -2.38 -3.91
N SER A 53 -0.75 -2.45 -4.63
CA SER A 53 -0.52 -1.59 -5.80
C SER A 53 -1.56 -1.83 -6.89
N TYR A 54 -1.84 -3.08 -7.19
CA TYR A 54 -2.82 -3.43 -8.22
C TYR A 54 -4.23 -3.03 -7.83
N GLU A 55 -4.66 -3.42 -6.63
CA GLU A 55 -6.03 -3.15 -6.18
C GLU A 55 -6.29 -1.65 -5.98
N ALA A 56 -5.31 -0.89 -5.47
CA ALA A 56 -5.48 0.53 -5.18
C ALA A 56 -5.17 1.44 -6.38
N LEU A 57 -4.18 1.10 -7.20
CA LEU A 57 -3.61 2.01 -8.18
C LEU A 57 -3.77 1.52 -9.63
N GLY A 58 -4.16 0.27 -9.83
CA GLY A 58 -4.31 -0.33 -11.16
C GLY A 58 -2.99 -0.68 -11.86
N TYR A 59 -1.85 -0.55 -11.18
CA TYR A 59 -0.54 -0.88 -11.74
C TYR A 59 0.46 -1.27 -10.64
N LYS A 60 1.50 -2.02 -11.03
CA LYS A 60 2.54 -2.44 -10.08
C LYS A 60 3.52 -1.30 -9.80
N ILE A 61 3.70 -0.99 -8.51
CA ILE A 61 4.77 -0.11 -8.05
C ILE A 61 5.91 -0.97 -7.50
N TYR A 62 7.11 -0.79 -8.03
CA TYR A 62 8.31 -1.48 -7.55
C TYR A 62 8.95 -0.78 -6.35
N SER A 63 8.71 0.51 -6.18
CA SER A 63 9.24 1.31 -5.08
C SER A 63 8.30 2.50 -4.78
N GLY A 64 8.38 3.03 -3.55
CA GLY A 64 7.67 4.26 -3.18
C GLY A 64 6.28 4.09 -2.56
N ILE A 65 5.77 2.86 -2.38
CA ILE A 65 4.50 2.63 -1.67
C ILE A 65 4.63 2.83 -0.14
N GLY A 66 5.85 2.77 0.38
CA GLY A 66 6.11 2.95 1.81
C GLY A 66 5.73 4.34 2.33
N LEU A 67 5.95 5.39 1.53
CA LEU A 67 5.59 6.75 1.94
C LEU A 67 4.06 6.93 2.09
N PRO A 68 3.21 6.54 1.14
CA PRO A 68 1.77 6.52 1.35
C PRO A 68 1.32 5.71 2.58
N LEU A 69 1.92 4.55 2.84
CA LEU A 69 1.62 3.73 4.03
C LEU A 69 2.01 4.44 5.33
N GLY A 70 3.16 5.13 5.37
CA GLY A 70 3.53 5.97 6.50
C GLY A 70 2.50 7.10 6.74
N CYS A 71 2.00 7.71 5.68
CA CYS A 71 0.93 8.72 5.77
C CYS A 71 -0.38 8.11 6.31
N VAL A 72 -0.77 6.91 5.86
CA VAL A 72 -1.95 6.20 6.38
C VAL A 72 -1.87 6.06 7.90
N TYR A 73 -0.74 5.58 8.42
CA TYR A 73 -0.54 5.49 9.87
C TYR A 73 -0.77 6.83 10.58
N SER A 74 -0.10 7.89 10.11
CA SER A 74 -0.17 9.21 10.73
C SER A 74 -1.58 9.83 10.67
N ILE A 75 -2.31 9.59 9.59
CA ILE A 75 -3.70 10.04 9.43
C ILE A 75 -4.60 9.34 10.46
N LEU A 76 -4.50 8.01 10.57
CA LEU A 76 -5.31 7.24 11.53
C LEU A 76 -4.98 7.59 12.97
N GLU A 77 -3.70 7.84 13.28
CA GLU A 77 -3.28 8.31 14.61
C GLU A 77 -3.87 9.68 14.95
N LYS A 78 -3.83 10.63 14.01
CA LYS A 78 -4.42 11.97 14.21
C LYS A 78 -5.94 11.91 14.37
N LEU A 79 -6.62 11.12 13.53
CA LEU A 79 -8.07 10.91 13.63
C LEU A 79 -8.43 10.28 14.97
N GLY A 80 -7.72 9.24 15.38
CA GLY A 80 -7.94 8.58 16.66
C GLY A 80 -7.75 9.51 17.83
N LYS A 81 -6.72 10.37 17.81
CA LYS A 81 -6.50 11.40 18.84
C LYS A 81 -7.64 12.44 18.88
N ALA A 82 -8.11 12.89 17.72
CA ALA A 82 -9.16 13.91 17.62
C ALA A 82 -10.52 13.40 18.12
N GLU A 83 -10.81 12.12 17.93
CA GLU A 83 -12.09 11.50 18.30
C GLU A 83 -12.00 10.61 19.56
N ASN A 84 -10.84 10.58 20.22
CA ASN A 84 -10.55 9.71 21.37
C ASN A 84 -10.85 8.21 21.07
N GLU A 85 -10.51 7.77 19.85
CA GLU A 85 -10.75 6.41 19.37
C GLU A 85 -9.42 5.70 19.12
N ASN A 86 -9.33 4.42 19.52
CA ASN A 86 -8.12 3.61 19.33
C ASN A 86 -8.16 2.86 17.99
N ILE A 87 -7.93 3.58 16.91
CA ILE A 87 -7.97 3.05 15.53
C ILE A 87 -6.73 2.17 15.29
N PRO A 88 -6.91 0.89 14.91
CA PRO A 88 -5.77 0.02 14.60
C PRO A 88 -5.10 0.42 13.28
N ASN A 89 -3.81 0.11 13.15
CA ASN A 89 -3.07 0.35 11.92
C ASN A 89 -3.19 -0.84 10.96
N PRO A 90 -3.80 -0.69 9.77
CA PRO A 90 -3.95 -1.77 8.80
C PRO A 90 -2.69 -2.04 7.95
N ASN A 91 -1.61 -1.27 8.09
CA ASN A 91 -0.40 -1.43 7.28
C ASN A 91 0.28 -2.79 7.46
N LEU A 92 0.06 -3.45 8.60
CA LEU A 92 0.63 -4.77 8.87
C LEU A 92 -0.08 -5.92 8.12
N LEU A 93 -1.19 -5.63 7.45
CA LEU A 93 -1.84 -6.56 6.51
C LEU A 93 -1.01 -6.74 5.23
N VAL A 94 -0.06 -5.82 4.97
CA VAL A 94 0.75 -5.79 3.74
C VAL A 94 2.10 -6.44 4.00
N ASN A 95 2.40 -7.51 3.27
CA ASN A 95 3.60 -8.32 3.45
C ASN A 95 4.59 -8.16 2.30
N SER A 96 5.87 -8.35 2.60
CA SER A 96 6.89 -8.62 1.59
C SER A 96 6.65 -10.00 0.97
N LYS A 97 6.61 -10.08 -0.35
CA LYS A 97 6.44 -11.35 -1.05
C LYS A 97 7.52 -12.39 -0.72
N SER A 98 8.75 -11.93 -0.45
CA SER A 98 9.89 -12.80 -0.15
C SER A 98 9.94 -13.27 1.30
N GLN A 99 9.38 -12.49 2.24
CA GLN A 99 9.51 -12.74 3.67
C GLN A 99 8.20 -13.19 4.33
N GLY A 100 7.04 -12.94 3.70
CA GLY A 100 5.72 -13.24 4.29
C GLY A 100 5.33 -12.34 5.48
N ILE A 101 6.19 -11.38 5.83
CA ILE A 101 5.99 -10.38 6.88
C ILE A 101 6.16 -8.98 6.29
N PRO A 102 5.67 -7.92 6.96
CA PRO A 102 5.93 -6.54 6.56
C PRO A 102 7.43 -6.25 6.46
N SER A 103 7.82 -5.38 5.53
CA SER A 103 9.22 -4.97 5.38
C SER A 103 9.71 -4.11 6.55
N ASP A 104 11.04 -4.00 6.69
CA ASP A 104 11.70 -3.21 7.74
C ASP A 104 11.37 -1.71 7.66
N GLY A 105 10.88 -1.22 6.52
CA GLY A 105 10.30 0.12 6.40
C GLY A 105 9.15 0.41 7.38
N LEU A 106 8.57 -0.62 8.00
CA LEU A 106 7.58 -0.47 9.06
C LEU A 106 8.17 0.13 10.36
N SER A 107 9.48 0.20 10.51
CA SER A 107 10.17 0.85 11.64
C SER A 107 9.75 2.30 11.85
N TRP A 108 9.33 2.98 10.79
CA TRP A 108 8.75 4.33 10.86
C TRP A 108 7.47 4.40 11.70
N VAL A 109 6.76 3.27 11.79
CA VAL A 109 5.48 3.14 12.49
C VAL A 109 5.63 2.39 13.80
N LEU A 110 6.55 1.42 13.85
CA LEU A 110 6.84 0.58 14.99
C LEU A 110 8.31 0.69 15.34
N ASN A 111 8.62 1.53 16.31
CA ASN A 111 10.00 1.75 16.76
C ASN A 111 10.72 0.45 17.08
N GLY A 112 11.90 0.28 16.53
CA GLY A 112 12.73 -0.90 16.71
C GLY A 112 12.21 -2.18 16.05
N TYR A 113 11.29 -2.10 15.08
CA TYR A 113 10.79 -3.28 14.36
C TYR A 113 11.91 -3.97 13.55
N GLU A 114 12.75 -3.22 12.84
CA GLU A 114 13.82 -3.75 11.98
C GLU A 114 14.84 -4.62 12.74
N GLY A 115 15.16 -4.26 13.97
CA GLY A 115 16.10 -5.00 14.82
C GLY A 115 15.56 -6.26 15.50
N LYS A 116 14.29 -6.64 15.23
CA LYS A 116 13.67 -7.80 15.85
C LYS A 116 13.93 -9.07 15.04
N SER A 117 13.94 -10.24 15.74
CA SER A 117 13.98 -11.54 15.08
C SER A 117 12.70 -11.76 14.22
N TYR A 118 12.78 -12.70 13.29
CA TYR A 118 11.66 -13.04 12.41
C TYR A 118 10.41 -13.44 13.22
N GLU A 119 10.59 -14.31 14.22
CA GLU A 119 9.51 -14.81 15.08
C GLU A 119 8.83 -13.65 15.84
N LYS A 120 9.62 -12.68 16.31
CA LYS A 120 9.08 -11.50 17.00
C LYS A 120 8.33 -10.57 16.06
N LYS A 121 8.81 -10.41 14.82
CA LYS A 121 8.10 -9.66 13.78
C LYS A 121 6.78 -10.32 13.42
N GLU A 122 6.74 -11.63 13.32
CA GLU A 122 5.53 -12.40 13.04
C GLU A 122 4.52 -12.35 14.18
N GLU A 123 4.98 -12.43 15.44
CA GLU A 123 4.13 -12.21 16.61
C GLU A 123 3.46 -10.83 16.58
N ILE A 124 4.26 -9.77 16.35
CA ILE A 124 3.76 -8.40 16.26
C ILE A 124 2.74 -8.27 15.12
N LYS A 125 3.04 -8.83 13.93
CA LYS A 125 2.13 -8.87 12.80
C LYS A 125 0.80 -9.52 13.20
N SER A 126 0.84 -10.70 13.77
CA SER A 126 -0.36 -11.46 14.16
C SER A 126 -1.23 -10.69 15.14
N GLN A 127 -0.65 -10.12 16.18
CA GLN A 127 -1.37 -9.33 17.18
C GLN A 127 -2.01 -8.07 16.56
N LYS A 128 -1.29 -7.36 15.71
CA LYS A 128 -1.79 -6.13 15.07
C LYS A 128 -2.84 -6.44 14.01
N ASN A 129 -2.66 -7.51 13.24
CA ASN A 129 -3.62 -7.97 12.25
C ASN A 129 -4.93 -8.39 12.91
N LEU A 130 -4.87 -9.12 14.02
CA LEU A 130 -6.06 -9.45 14.79
C LEU A 130 -6.84 -8.20 15.21
N ARG A 131 -6.14 -7.17 15.72
CA ARG A 131 -6.79 -5.90 16.06
C ARG A 131 -7.42 -5.22 14.85
N ALA A 132 -6.73 -5.19 13.70
CA ALA A 132 -7.25 -4.57 12.49
C ALA A 132 -8.46 -5.32 11.93
N THR A 133 -8.43 -6.66 11.90
CA THR A 133 -9.49 -7.48 11.32
C THR A 133 -10.73 -7.61 12.24
N THR A 134 -10.57 -7.38 13.54
CA THR A 134 -11.69 -7.40 14.51
C THR A 134 -12.28 -6.02 14.81
N TYR A 135 -11.66 -4.95 14.35
CA TYR A 135 -12.15 -3.59 14.57
C TYR A 135 -13.44 -3.34 13.79
N LYS A 136 -14.48 -2.85 14.48
CA LYS A 136 -15.83 -2.76 13.91
C LYS A 136 -16.15 -1.40 13.25
N ASN A 137 -15.38 -0.36 13.59
CA ASN A 137 -15.72 1.01 13.19
C ASN A 137 -15.00 1.47 11.89
N TRP A 138 -14.61 0.53 11.01
CA TRP A 138 -13.92 0.88 9.76
C TRP A 138 -14.76 1.77 8.84
N ASP A 139 -16.08 1.54 8.76
CA ASP A 139 -16.97 2.37 7.94
C ASP A 139 -17.05 3.80 8.46
N TRP A 140 -17.03 3.95 9.79
CA TRP A 140 -16.93 5.26 10.41
C TRP A 140 -15.61 5.96 10.08
N VAL A 141 -14.48 5.26 10.09
CA VAL A 141 -13.17 5.81 9.70
C VAL A 141 -13.22 6.36 8.27
N LEU A 142 -13.75 5.57 7.32
CA LEU A 142 -13.91 6.02 5.93
C LEU A 142 -14.82 7.25 5.85
N HIS A 143 -15.96 7.22 6.55
CA HIS A 143 -16.91 8.32 6.58
C HIS A 143 -16.27 9.62 7.09
N MET A 144 -15.54 9.56 8.21
CA MET A 144 -14.87 10.72 8.80
C MET A 144 -13.78 11.31 7.89
N LEU A 145 -13.11 10.47 7.10
CA LEU A 145 -12.09 10.89 6.13
C LEU A 145 -12.66 11.26 4.75
N GLY A 146 -13.99 11.18 4.56
CA GLY A 146 -14.63 11.47 3.28
C GLY A 146 -14.29 10.47 2.17
N LEU A 147 -13.97 9.24 2.56
CA LEU A 147 -13.64 8.15 1.66
C LEU A 147 -14.81 7.17 1.53
N LYS A 148 -14.85 6.46 0.40
CA LYS A 148 -15.81 5.37 0.18
C LYS A 148 -15.08 4.04 0.22
N GLU A 149 -15.75 2.99 0.70
CA GLU A 149 -15.22 1.65 0.65
C GLU A 149 -14.86 1.26 -0.80
N CYS A 150 -13.69 0.72 -0.98
CA CYS A 150 -13.30 0.09 -2.23
C CYS A 150 -13.67 -1.40 -2.12
N VAL A 151 -14.76 -1.79 -2.77
CA VAL A 151 -15.16 -3.20 -2.87
C VAL A 151 -14.60 -3.71 -4.18
N ILE A 152 -13.47 -4.41 -4.11
CA ILE A 152 -12.97 -5.19 -5.24
C ILE A 152 -13.50 -6.61 -5.05
N THR A 153 -14.28 -7.08 -6.00
CA THR A 153 -14.81 -8.45 -5.99
C THR A 153 -13.70 -9.46 -6.26
N ASP A 154 -13.90 -10.72 -5.89
CA ASP A 154 -12.94 -11.79 -6.19
C ASP A 154 -12.77 -11.97 -7.72
N GLU A 155 -13.82 -11.69 -8.50
CA GLU A 155 -13.78 -11.68 -9.96
C GLU A 155 -12.88 -10.56 -10.49
N GLU A 156 -13.05 -9.32 -10.01
CA GLU A 156 -12.21 -8.18 -10.38
C GLU A 156 -10.75 -8.40 -9.96
N THR A 157 -10.50 -8.98 -8.78
CA THR A 157 -9.16 -9.35 -8.33
C THR A 157 -8.55 -10.41 -9.25
N SER A 158 -9.35 -11.40 -9.67
CA SER A 158 -8.92 -12.43 -10.62
C SER A 158 -8.60 -11.84 -11.99
N ASP A 159 -9.41 -10.92 -12.49
CA ASP A 159 -9.22 -10.30 -13.80
C ASP A 159 -8.03 -9.32 -13.80
N ILE A 160 -7.85 -8.56 -12.74
CA ILE A 160 -6.65 -7.75 -12.52
C ILE A 160 -5.42 -8.66 -12.51
N SER A 161 -5.45 -9.76 -11.74
CA SER A 161 -4.34 -10.72 -11.67
C SER A 161 -4.03 -11.35 -13.02
N LYS A 162 -5.03 -11.72 -13.81
CA LYS A 162 -4.88 -12.27 -15.17
C LYS A 162 -4.31 -11.24 -16.14
N ALA A 163 -4.83 -10.01 -16.12
CA ALA A 163 -4.35 -8.92 -16.96
C ALA A 163 -2.86 -8.63 -16.71
N PHE A 164 -2.40 -8.77 -15.46
CA PHE A 164 -1.01 -8.56 -15.10
C PHE A 164 -0.12 -9.80 -15.21
N SER A 165 -0.68 -11.01 -15.15
CA SER A 165 0.10 -12.25 -15.38
C SER A 165 0.48 -12.44 -16.85
N GLY A 166 -0.24 -11.80 -17.77
CA GLY A 166 0.03 -11.84 -19.21
C GLY A 166 1.05 -10.85 -19.75
N GLY A 167 1.52 -9.85 -18.95
CA GLY A 167 2.24 -8.74 -19.54
C GLY A 167 3.47 -8.16 -18.83
N PHE A 168 3.79 -8.53 -17.60
CA PHE A 168 4.87 -7.84 -16.85
C PHE A 168 5.95 -8.73 -16.25
N GLY A 169 6.01 -10.01 -16.59
CA GLY A 169 7.08 -10.93 -16.19
C GLY A 169 7.82 -11.59 -17.36
N GLY A 170 7.32 -11.42 -18.56
CA GLY A 170 7.99 -11.78 -19.81
C GLY A 170 8.63 -10.55 -20.44
N GLU A 171 9.83 -10.69 -20.92
CA GLU A 171 10.46 -9.72 -21.81
C GLU A 171 9.47 -9.39 -22.94
N GLY A 172 8.99 -8.14 -23.01
CA GLY A 172 8.15 -7.69 -24.11
C GLY A 172 8.83 -7.94 -25.45
N GLU A 173 8.06 -8.18 -26.52
CA GLU A 173 8.61 -8.46 -27.84
C GLU A 173 9.59 -7.37 -28.31
N GLU A 174 9.35 -6.12 -27.99
CA GLU A 174 10.27 -5.00 -28.24
C GLU A 174 11.59 -5.14 -27.48
N HIS A 175 11.55 -5.61 -26.23
CA HIS A 175 12.75 -5.81 -25.42
C HIS A 175 13.56 -7.01 -25.91
N LYS A 176 12.90 -8.09 -26.34
CA LYS A 176 13.53 -9.24 -27.01
C LYS A 176 14.15 -8.83 -28.34
N ALA A 177 13.42 -8.04 -29.14
CA ALA A 177 13.92 -7.51 -30.39
C ALA A 177 15.15 -6.63 -30.19
N LEU A 178 15.15 -5.75 -29.19
CA LEU A 178 16.29 -4.91 -28.83
C LEU A 178 17.50 -5.74 -28.37
N LYS A 179 17.30 -6.74 -27.52
CA LYS A 179 18.37 -7.67 -27.09
C LYS A 179 18.97 -8.43 -28.27
N ASN A 180 18.11 -8.95 -29.12
CA ASN A 180 18.56 -9.69 -30.32
C ASN A 180 19.32 -8.77 -31.30
N PHE A 181 18.84 -7.51 -31.46
CA PHE A 181 19.53 -6.52 -32.26
C PHE A 181 20.92 -6.19 -31.70
N ILE A 182 21.03 -5.94 -30.39
CA ILE A 182 22.31 -5.68 -29.71
C ILE A 182 23.24 -6.90 -29.81
N ALA A 183 22.73 -8.10 -29.60
CA ALA A 183 23.49 -9.34 -29.69
C ALA A 183 24.03 -9.59 -31.12
N SER A 184 23.23 -9.24 -32.13
CA SER A 184 23.63 -9.36 -33.55
C SER A 184 24.52 -8.21 -34.01
N ASN A 185 24.58 -7.11 -33.29
CA ASN A 185 25.34 -5.91 -33.64
C ASN A 185 26.17 -5.38 -32.45
N PRO A 186 27.15 -6.16 -31.97
CA PRO A 186 27.92 -5.78 -30.76
C PRO A 186 28.72 -4.46 -30.91
N SER A 187 28.92 -3.99 -32.14
CA SER A 187 29.55 -2.71 -32.43
C SER A 187 28.73 -1.50 -31.99
N VAL A 188 27.41 -1.65 -31.81
CA VAL A 188 26.51 -0.58 -31.34
C VAL A 188 26.84 -0.14 -29.90
N LEU A 189 27.42 -1.03 -29.11
CA LEU A 189 27.85 -0.74 -27.72
C LEU A 189 29.27 -0.11 -27.65
N LYS A 190 30.00 -0.02 -28.77
CA LYS A 190 31.38 0.44 -28.79
C LYS A 190 31.56 1.95 -29.07
N HIS A 191 30.47 2.70 -29.21
CA HIS A 191 30.55 4.15 -29.41
C HIS A 191 30.08 4.90 -28.18
N LYS A 192 30.98 5.08 -27.23
CA LYS A 192 31.32 6.33 -26.49
C LYS A 192 32.09 5.96 -25.23
N ILE A 193 33.37 5.99 -25.34
CA ILE A 193 34.26 6.46 -24.28
C ILE A 193 34.92 7.72 -24.85
#